data_b1b0cc720becbdd769f344a939f2205a
#
_entry.id   b1b0cc720becbdd769f344a939f2205a
#
_cell.length_a   1.000
_cell.length_b   1.000
_cell.length_c   1.000
_cell.angle_alpha   90.00
_cell.angle_beta   90.00
_cell.angle_gamma   90.00
#
_symmetry.space_group_name_H-M   'P 1'
#
loop_
_entity.id
_entity.type
_entity.pdbx_description
1 polymer ?
#
loop_
_entity_poly.entity_id
_entity_poly.type
_entity_poly.pdbx_seq_one_letter_code
_entity_poly.pdbx_strand_id
1 'polypeptide(L)'
;MGRSLSIILTLPIPAPDGLRAEDAPKPFPPDEVLREARRQGQGRFRWFGLTVYDAELLVTQALRDDQWPQQSFALRLTYARAVRGAEIAKSSLQEMDKLGIVPAAQREAWLARMTTLFPDVNPGDAITGVYLPNRGVRFWRIDRALGTVDDPAFARAFFSIWLDPKTTAPELRRALFGI
;
A
#
# COMPACT_ATOMS: atom_id res chain seq x y z
N MET A 1 -9.96 -49.00 48.99
CA MET A 1 -8.98 -48.35 48.12
C MET A 1 -9.73 -47.62 47.05
N GLY A 2 -10.11 -46.35 47.30
CA GLY A 2 -10.83 -45.49 46.39
C GLY A 2 -9.94 -44.33 45.99
N ARG A 3 -9.59 -44.23 44.72
CA ARG A 3 -8.87 -43.07 44.18
C ARG A 3 -9.90 -42.05 43.71
N SER A 4 -9.99 -40.93 44.48
CA SER A 4 -10.69 -39.73 44.05
C SER A 4 -9.96 -39.06 42.88
N LEU A 5 -10.58 -38.99 41.71
CA LEU A 5 -10.14 -38.11 40.65
C LEU A 5 -10.71 -36.70 40.89
N SER A 6 -9.85 -35.77 41.26
CA SER A 6 -10.21 -34.35 41.25
C SER A 6 -10.15 -33.80 39.85
N ILE A 7 -11.29 -33.52 39.29
CA ILE A 7 -11.40 -32.77 38.03
C ILE A 7 -11.18 -31.31 38.36
N ILE A 8 -10.02 -30.77 37.97
CA ILE A 8 -9.77 -29.32 37.99
C ILE A 8 -10.50 -28.72 36.79
N LEU A 9 -11.64 -28.07 37.04
CA LEU A 9 -12.36 -27.29 36.08
C LEU A 9 -11.62 -25.98 35.87
N THR A 10 -10.83 -25.90 34.79
CA THR A 10 -10.17 -24.66 34.39
C THR A 10 -11.19 -23.78 33.69
N LEU A 11 -11.66 -22.76 34.40
CA LEU A 11 -12.50 -21.71 33.81
C LEU A 11 -11.64 -20.88 32.85
N PRO A 12 -12.14 -20.55 31.66
CA PRO A 12 -11.43 -19.65 30.75
C PRO A 12 -11.36 -18.25 31.39
N ILE A 13 -10.16 -17.69 31.45
CA ILE A 13 -9.92 -16.31 31.85
C ILE A 13 -10.57 -15.42 30.77
N PRO A 14 -11.47 -14.50 31.12
CA PRO A 14 -12.01 -13.56 30.15
C PRO A 14 -10.86 -12.68 29.64
N ALA A 15 -10.74 -12.56 28.31
CA ALA A 15 -9.83 -11.62 27.68
C ALA A 15 -10.22 -10.18 28.09
N PRO A 16 -9.24 -9.27 28.27
CA PRO A 16 -9.55 -7.89 28.62
C PRO A 16 -10.36 -7.25 27.48
N ASP A 17 -11.54 -6.81 27.80
CA ASP A 17 -12.40 -5.99 26.95
C ASP A 17 -11.65 -4.70 26.58
N GLY A 18 -11.44 -4.43 25.28
CA GLY A 18 -11.06 -3.08 24.89
C GLY A 18 -10.30 -2.89 23.59
N LEU A 19 -9.85 -3.92 22.90
CA LEU A 19 -9.29 -3.73 21.57
C LEU A 19 -10.35 -4.09 20.53
N ARG A 20 -10.93 -3.07 19.88
CA ARG A 20 -11.75 -3.27 18.70
C ARG A 20 -10.89 -3.95 17.63
N ALA A 21 -11.45 -4.89 16.90
CA ALA A 21 -10.77 -5.57 15.78
C ALA A 21 -10.22 -4.58 14.71
N GLU A 22 -10.67 -3.34 14.75
CA GLU A 22 -10.23 -2.23 13.90
C GLU A 22 -8.86 -1.65 14.31
N ASP A 23 -8.41 -1.84 15.56
CA ASP A 23 -7.15 -1.33 16.11
C ASP A 23 -5.98 -2.32 16.00
N ALA A 24 -6.22 -3.52 15.51
CA ALA A 24 -5.15 -4.49 15.25
C ALA A 24 -4.24 -3.95 14.14
N PRO A 25 -2.89 -3.90 14.35
CA PRO A 25 -1.98 -3.48 13.31
C PRO A 25 -2.18 -4.38 12.10
N LYS A 26 -2.49 -3.75 10.94
CA LYS A 26 -2.69 -4.49 9.68
C LYS A 26 -1.40 -5.24 9.35
N PRO A 27 -1.48 -6.55 9.01
CA PRO A 27 -0.29 -7.34 8.71
C PRO A 27 0.51 -6.69 7.58
N PHE A 28 1.81 -6.65 7.78
CA PHE A 28 2.76 -6.09 6.82
C PHE A 28 3.04 -7.13 5.72
N PRO A 29 3.22 -6.74 4.45
CA PRO A 29 3.64 -7.68 3.42
C PRO A 29 4.96 -8.34 3.83
N PRO A 30 5.11 -9.68 3.61
CA PRO A 30 6.30 -10.42 4.01
C PRO A 30 7.50 -10.15 3.09
N ASP A 31 7.74 -8.89 2.76
CA ASP A 31 8.91 -8.46 2.01
C ASP A 31 10.05 -8.16 2.97
N GLU A 32 11.21 -8.80 2.76
CA GLU A 32 12.37 -8.65 3.64
C GLU A 32 12.84 -7.19 3.75
N VAL A 33 12.69 -6.42 2.69
CA VAL A 33 13.08 -5.00 2.65
C VAL A 33 12.30 -4.19 3.68
N LEU A 34 11.11 -4.65 4.08
CA LEU A 34 10.18 -3.87 4.90
C LEU A 34 9.87 -4.48 6.26
N ARG A 35 10.56 -5.54 6.67
CA ARG A 35 10.35 -6.17 7.99
C ARG A 35 10.54 -5.19 9.15
N GLU A 36 11.44 -4.23 8.98
CA GLU A 36 11.74 -3.21 9.99
C GLU A 36 11.23 -1.82 9.57
N ALA A 37 10.38 -1.77 8.55
CA ALA A 37 9.90 -0.49 8.07
C ALA A 37 8.98 0.18 9.09
N ARG A 38 9.18 1.48 9.23
CA ARG A 38 8.33 2.37 10.02
C ARG A 38 7.56 3.31 9.11
N ARG A 39 6.43 3.79 9.57
CA ARG A 39 5.68 4.81 8.86
C ARG A 39 6.41 6.14 8.96
N GLN A 40 6.75 6.72 7.80
CA GLN A 40 7.29 8.06 7.70
C GLN A 40 6.19 9.10 7.69
N GLY A 41 5.13 8.88 6.92
CA GLY A 41 4.01 9.79 6.82
C GLY A 41 2.74 9.09 6.35
N GLN A 42 1.63 9.79 6.52
CA GLN A 42 0.32 9.30 6.09
C GLN A 42 -0.57 10.48 5.69
N GLY A 43 -1.48 10.23 4.76
CA GLY A 43 -2.45 11.22 4.34
C GLY A 43 -3.65 10.57 3.68
N ARG A 44 -4.68 11.39 3.46
CA ARG A 44 -5.95 10.93 2.90
C ARG A 44 -6.16 11.50 1.51
N PHE A 45 -6.50 10.65 0.57
CA PHE A 45 -6.94 11.09 -0.75
C PHE A 45 -8.46 11.21 -0.80
N ARG A 46 -8.92 12.37 -1.28
CA ARG A 46 -10.34 12.65 -1.48
C ARG A 46 -10.60 13.04 -2.93
N TRP A 47 -11.72 12.56 -3.45
CA TRP A 47 -12.22 12.92 -4.76
C TRP A 47 -13.62 13.52 -4.62
N PHE A 48 -13.81 14.76 -5.04
CA PHE A 48 -15.05 15.50 -4.82
C PHE A 48 -15.58 15.43 -3.36
N GLY A 49 -14.68 15.63 -2.39
CA GLY A 49 -15.00 15.57 -0.96
C GLY A 49 -15.17 14.16 -0.38
N LEU A 50 -15.24 13.12 -1.21
CA LEU A 50 -15.37 11.74 -0.77
C LEU A 50 -14.00 11.10 -0.55
N THR A 51 -13.80 10.47 0.60
CA THR A 51 -12.58 9.70 0.87
C THR A 51 -12.52 8.49 -0.04
N VAL A 52 -11.41 8.34 -0.77
CA VAL A 52 -11.14 7.21 -1.64
C VAL A 52 -10.24 6.21 -0.92
N TYR A 53 -9.11 6.68 -0.35
CA TYR A 53 -8.18 5.85 0.42
C TYR A 53 -7.37 6.70 1.42
N ASP A 54 -6.83 6.04 2.41
CA ASP A 54 -5.73 6.52 3.24
C ASP A 54 -4.42 5.92 2.70
N ALA A 55 -3.39 6.77 2.57
CA ALA A 55 -2.07 6.37 2.09
C ALA A 55 -1.04 6.46 3.23
N GLU A 56 -0.15 5.48 3.31
CA GLU A 56 0.95 5.43 4.26
C GLU A 56 2.27 5.18 3.52
N LEU A 57 3.27 6.00 3.79
CA LEU A 57 4.64 5.80 3.32
C LEU A 57 5.46 5.08 4.38
N LEU A 58 5.96 3.91 4.03
CA LEU A 58 6.66 2.98 4.92
C LEU A 58 8.12 2.86 4.47
N VAL A 59 9.05 3.09 5.40
CA VAL A 59 10.48 3.21 5.10
C VAL A 59 11.35 2.54 6.16
N THR A 60 12.49 2.01 5.77
CA THR A 60 13.54 1.55 6.69
C THR A 60 14.46 2.70 7.12
N GLN A 61 14.67 3.65 6.22
CA GLN A 61 15.40 4.90 6.47
C GLN A 61 14.55 6.07 5.99
N ALA A 62 14.72 7.24 6.60
CA ALA A 62 13.98 8.43 6.21
C ALA A 62 14.17 8.71 4.70
N LEU A 63 13.06 8.78 3.99
CA LEU A 63 13.01 9.05 2.57
C LEU A 63 12.94 10.56 2.35
N ARG A 64 13.93 11.10 1.63
CA ARG A 64 13.91 12.49 1.21
C ARG A 64 13.19 12.65 -0.12
N ASP A 65 12.53 13.76 -0.29
CA ASP A 65 11.69 14.01 -1.46
C ASP A 65 12.46 14.10 -2.80
N ASP A 66 13.74 14.46 -2.75
CA ASP A 66 14.65 14.50 -3.90
C ASP A 66 15.37 13.17 -4.18
N GLN A 67 15.32 12.21 -3.26
CA GLN A 67 16.09 10.97 -3.31
C GLN A 67 15.23 9.69 -3.33
N TRP A 68 13.91 9.83 -3.31
CA TRP A 68 13.03 8.67 -3.25
C TRP A 68 13.29 7.63 -4.37
N PRO A 69 13.72 7.99 -5.60
CA PRO A 69 13.94 6.98 -6.63
C PRO A 69 15.16 6.07 -6.38
N GLN A 70 16.05 6.43 -5.44
CA GLN A 70 17.26 5.66 -5.11
C GLN A 70 17.08 4.74 -3.90
N GLN A 71 15.98 4.83 -3.18
CA GLN A 71 15.76 4.07 -1.94
C GLN A 71 14.56 3.13 -2.05
N SER A 72 14.64 1.99 -1.38
CA SER A 72 13.48 1.09 -1.25
C SER A 72 12.50 1.64 -0.22
N PHE A 73 11.22 1.55 -0.53
CA PHE A 73 10.13 1.92 0.37
C PHE A 73 8.86 1.13 -0.01
N ALA A 74 7.83 1.25 0.79
CA ALA A 74 6.49 0.83 0.40
C ALA A 74 5.49 1.96 0.55
N LEU A 75 4.49 1.94 -0.33
CA LEU A 75 3.30 2.76 -0.24
C LEU A 75 2.10 1.83 -0.06
N ARG A 76 1.38 2.01 1.04
CA ARG A 76 0.15 1.28 1.34
C ARG A 76 -1.05 2.20 1.12
N LEU A 77 -2.01 1.73 0.35
CA LEU A 77 -3.30 2.39 0.16
C LEU A 77 -4.39 1.55 0.79
N THR A 78 -5.04 2.07 1.83
CA THR A 78 -6.20 1.44 2.46
C THR A 78 -7.47 2.12 1.93
N TYR A 79 -8.27 1.36 1.19
CA TYR A 79 -9.46 1.90 0.52
C TYR A 79 -10.61 2.14 1.50
N ALA A 80 -11.24 3.29 1.38
CA ALA A 80 -12.41 3.66 2.16
C ALA A 80 -13.74 3.29 1.48
N ARG A 81 -13.67 2.84 0.22
CA ARG A 81 -14.83 2.49 -0.60
C ARG A 81 -14.49 1.38 -1.59
N ALA A 82 -15.52 0.71 -2.11
CA ALA A 82 -15.36 -0.28 -3.17
C ALA A 82 -14.88 0.38 -4.46
N VAL A 83 -13.82 -0.19 -5.08
CA VAL A 83 -13.29 0.24 -6.38
C VAL A 83 -12.91 -1.00 -7.16
N ARG A 84 -13.26 -1.05 -8.44
CA ARG A 84 -12.86 -2.16 -9.31
C ARG A 84 -11.37 -2.06 -9.66
N GLY A 85 -10.68 -3.19 -9.73
CA GLY A 85 -9.27 -3.25 -10.08
C GLY A 85 -8.95 -2.60 -11.43
N ALA A 86 -9.82 -2.78 -12.43
CA ALA A 86 -9.70 -2.13 -13.72
C ALA A 86 -9.75 -0.59 -13.62
N GLU A 87 -10.56 -0.03 -12.72
CA GLU A 87 -10.63 1.41 -12.49
C GLU A 87 -9.38 1.92 -11.75
N ILE A 88 -8.83 1.13 -10.82
CA ILE A 88 -7.55 1.45 -10.19
C ILE A 88 -6.45 1.55 -11.25
N ALA A 89 -6.35 0.56 -12.14
CA ALA A 89 -5.38 0.53 -13.23
C ALA A 89 -5.53 1.73 -14.18
N LYS A 90 -6.76 2.01 -14.60
CA LYS A 90 -7.07 3.14 -15.51
C LYS A 90 -6.73 4.48 -14.87
N SER A 91 -7.14 4.70 -13.63
CA SER A 91 -6.86 5.94 -12.90
C SER A 91 -5.36 6.13 -12.68
N SER A 92 -4.63 5.05 -12.34
CA SER A 92 -3.17 5.10 -12.21
C SER A 92 -2.49 5.53 -13.50
N LEU A 93 -2.89 4.95 -14.64
CA LEU A 93 -2.35 5.34 -15.93
C LEU A 93 -2.66 6.82 -16.26
N GLN A 94 -3.87 7.28 -15.98
CA GLN A 94 -4.26 8.68 -16.21
C GLN A 94 -3.41 9.66 -15.38
N GLU A 95 -3.12 9.33 -14.13
CA GLU A 95 -2.25 10.17 -13.29
C GLU A 95 -0.80 10.18 -13.81
N MET A 96 -0.27 9.04 -14.26
CA MET A 96 1.04 8.99 -14.91
C MET A 96 1.06 9.78 -16.24
N ASP A 97 -0.01 9.72 -17.03
CA ASP A 97 -0.15 10.52 -18.27
C ASP A 97 -0.11 12.02 -17.98
N LYS A 98 -0.79 12.49 -16.92
CA LYS A 98 -0.77 13.91 -16.51
C LYS A 98 0.64 14.40 -16.13
N LEU A 99 1.48 13.51 -15.63
CA LEU A 99 2.88 13.81 -15.33
C LEU A 99 3.78 13.82 -16.59
N GLY A 100 3.27 13.34 -17.73
CA GLY A 100 4.00 13.30 -18.99
C GLY A 100 5.16 12.28 -19.00
N ILE A 101 5.06 11.22 -18.20
CA ILE A 101 6.15 10.27 -17.96
C ILE A 101 5.88 8.87 -18.53
N VAL A 102 4.75 8.66 -19.21
CA VAL A 102 4.40 7.39 -19.85
C VAL A 102 4.92 7.35 -21.27
N PRO A 103 5.89 6.48 -21.60
CA PRO A 103 6.29 6.30 -23.00
C PRO A 103 5.14 5.75 -23.83
N ALA A 104 4.85 6.34 -24.99
CA ALA A 104 3.73 5.94 -25.83
C ALA A 104 3.76 4.44 -26.17
N ALA A 105 4.94 3.87 -26.42
CA ALA A 105 5.12 2.45 -26.72
C ALA A 105 4.82 1.51 -25.54
N GLN A 106 4.84 2.00 -24.30
CA GLN A 106 4.62 1.20 -23.10
C GLN A 106 3.20 1.31 -22.54
N ARG A 107 2.44 2.30 -22.99
CA ARG A 107 1.15 2.68 -22.42
C ARG A 107 0.17 1.52 -22.31
N GLU A 108 -0.03 0.77 -23.39
CA GLU A 108 -0.94 -0.38 -23.42
C GLU A 108 -0.44 -1.53 -22.54
N ALA A 109 0.86 -1.83 -22.59
CA ALA A 109 1.46 -2.91 -21.82
C ALA A 109 1.35 -2.62 -20.30
N TRP A 110 1.59 -1.39 -19.89
CA TRP A 110 1.46 -0.98 -18.50
C TRP A 110 0.01 -1.04 -18.00
N LEU A 111 -0.95 -0.58 -18.81
CA LEU A 111 -2.37 -0.69 -18.48
C LEU A 111 -2.80 -2.16 -18.35
N ALA A 112 -2.44 -3.00 -19.32
CA ALA A 112 -2.77 -4.42 -19.28
C ALA A 112 -2.17 -5.11 -18.05
N ARG A 113 -0.92 -4.79 -17.72
CA ARG A 113 -0.25 -5.35 -16.54
C ARG A 113 -0.94 -4.95 -15.24
N MET A 114 -1.26 -3.67 -15.05
CA MET A 114 -1.98 -3.19 -13.88
C MET A 114 -3.38 -3.81 -13.78
N THR A 115 -4.10 -3.92 -14.88
CA THR A 115 -5.44 -4.53 -14.92
C THR A 115 -5.42 -6.00 -14.48
N THR A 116 -4.34 -6.72 -14.83
CA THR A 116 -4.16 -8.12 -14.41
C THR A 116 -3.80 -8.23 -12.92
N LEU A 117 -3.04 -7.25 -12.39
CA LEU A 117 -2.51 -7.30 -11.02
C LEU A 117 -3.50 -6.81 -9.97
N PHE A 118 -4.25 -5.74 -10.29
CA PHE A 118 -5.08 -5.09 -9.27
C PHE A 118 -6.44 -5.77 -9.13
N PRO A 119 -6.74 -6.30 -7.93
CA PRO A 119 -8.05 -6.88 -7.66
C PRO A 119 -9.10 -5.79 -7.40
N ASP A 120 -10.35 -6.17 -7.46
CA ASP A 120 -11.42 -5.37 -6.87
C ASP A 120 -11.19 -5.25 -5.36
N VAL A 121 -11.42 -4.06 -4.83
CA VAL A 121 -11.25 -3.75 -3.41
C VAL A 121 -12.57 -3.30 -2.79
N ASN A 122 -12.73 -3.58 -1.51
CA ASN A 122 -13.84 -3.14 -0.66
C ASN A 122 -13.30 -2.18 0.43
N PRO A 123 -14.18 -1.46 1.14
CA PRO A 123 -13.78 -0.65 2.28
C PRO A 123 -12.95 -1.48 3.29
N GLY A 124 -11.77 -0.96 3.67
CA GLY A 124 -10.82 -1.62 4.55
C GLY A 124 -9.78 -2.50 3.85
N ASP A 125 -9.95 -2.85 2.59
CA ASP A 125 -8.91 -3.54 1.82
C ASP A 125 -7.69 -2.63 1.60
N ALA A 126 -6.50 -3.23 1.62
CA ALA A 126 -5.26 -2.51 1.36
C ALA A 126 -4.47 -3.13 0.22
N ILE A 127 -3.95 -2.29 -0.67
CA ILE A 127 -2.92 -2.65 -1.65
C ILE A 127 -1.62 -1.96 -1.23
N THR A 128 -0.54 -2.72 -1.17
CA THR A 128 0.80 -2.22 -0.87
C THR A 128 1.71 -2.44 -2.08
N GLY A 129 2.30 -1.36 -2.58
CA GLY A 129 3.37 -1.43 -3.57
C GLY A 129 4.72 -1.25 -2.89
N VAL A 130 5.65 -2.18 -3.12
CA VAL A 130 7.03 -2.12 -2.65
C VAL A 130 7.91 -1.68 -3.80
N TYR A 131 8.49 -0.50 -3.68
CA TYR A 131 9.42 0.05 -4.67
C TYR A 131 10.83 -0.51 -4.46
N LEU A 132 11.41 -1.03 -5.52
CA LEU A 132 12.77 -1.57 -5.55
C LEU A 132 13.57 -0.79 -6.60
N PRO A 133 14.53 0.07 -6.19
CA PRO A 133 15.33 0.87 -7.11
C PRO A 133 15.99 0.02 -8.18
N ASN A 134 15.95 0.48 -9.44
CA ASN A 134 16.53 -0.19 -10.61
C ASN A 134 16.04 -1.63 -10.87
N ARG A 135 14.95 -2.04 -10.23
CA ARG A 135 14.37 -3.39 -10.38
C ARG A 135 12.91 -3.37 -10.81
N GLY A 136 12.07 -2.64 -10.06
CA GLY A 136 10.64 -2.63 -10.32
C GLY A 136 9.80 -2.46 -9.07
N VAL A 137 8.61 -3.07 -9.08
CA VAL A 137 7.67 -3.00 -7.96
C VAL A 137 7.07 -4.38 -7.68
N ARG A 138 6.84 -4.67 -6.39
CA ARG A 138 6.06 -5.82 -5.93
C ARG A 138 4.76 -5.33 -5.31
N PHE A 139 3.64 -5.97 -5.70
CA PHE A 139 2.33 -5.62 -5.16
C PHE A 139 1.80 -6.70 -4.24
N TRP A 140 1.17 -6.27 -3.15
CA TRP A 140 0.59 -7.10 -2.11
C TRP A 140 -0.82 -6.64 -1.79
N ARG A 141 -1.70 -7.58 -1.46
CA ARG A 141 -2.99 -7.31 -0.81
C ARG A 141 -2.94 -7.95 0.58
N ILE A 142 -2.84 -7.12 1.63
CA ILE A 142 -2.60 -7.56 3.01
C ILE A 142 -1.31 -8.41 3.06
N ASP A 143 -1.41 -9.74 3.19
CA ASP A 143 -0.30 -10.71 3.28
C ASP A 143 -0.13 -11.56 2.00
N ARG A 144 -0.97 -11.33 0.98
CA ARG A 144 -0.95 -12.09 -0.28
C ARG A 144 -0.26 -11.31 -1.38
N ALA A 145 0.74 -11.92 -2.00
CA ALA A 145 1.36 -11.36 -3.21
C ALA A 145 0.35 -11.31 -4.35
N LEU A 146 0.25 -10.14 -4.99
CA LEU A 146 -0.52 -9.94 -6.22
C LEU A 146 0.35 -10.18 -7.45
N GLY A 147 1.62 -9.83 -7.39
CA GLY A 147 2.60 -10.01 -8.45
C GLY A 147 3.67 -8.94 -8.48
N THR A 148 4.53 -9.05 -9.47
CA THR A 148 5.71 -8.20 -9.67
C THR A 148 5.67 -7.56 -11.05
N VAL A 149 6.15 -6.34 -11.16
CA VAL A 149 6.49 -5.70 -12.44
C VAL A 149 7.98 -5.41 -12.42
N ASP A 150 8.76 -6.21 -13.14
CA ASP A 150 10.21 -6.08 -13.25
C ASP A 150 10.56 -5.06 -14.36
N ASP A 151 10.10 -3.84 -14.16
CA ASP A 151 10.30 -2.70 -15.04
C ASP A 151 10.59 -1.47 -14.17
N PRO A 152 11.85 -1.02 -14.10
CA PRO A 152 12.23 0.16 -13.32
C PRO A 152 11.55 1.45 -13.79
N ALA A 153 11.29 1.60 -15.08
CA ALA A 153 10.63 2.77 -15.64
C ALA A 153 9.16 2.81 -15.22
N PHE A 154 8.47 1.66 -15.28
CA PHE A 154 7.12 1.52 -14.76
C PHE A 154 7.06 1.86 -13.26
N ALA A 155 7.93 1.26 -12.46
CA ALA A 155 7.92 1.47 -11.01
C ALA A 155 8.11 2.95 -10.66
N ARG A 156 9.06 3.61 -11.32
CA ARG A 156 9.30 5.05 -11.13
C ARG A 156 8.07 5.88 -11.54
N ALA A 157 7.49 5.62 -12.69
CA ALA A 157 6.29 6.31 -13.16
C ALA A 157 5.10 6.10 -12.21
N PHE A 158 4.89 4.87 -11.75
CA PHE A 158 3.79 4.54 -10.86
C PHE A 158 3.88 5.27 -9.53
N PHE A 159 5.02 5.25 -8.85
CA PHE A 159 5.17 5.94 -7.56
C PHE A 159 5.25 7.47 -7.70
N SER A 160 5.60 7.99 -8.88
CA SER A 160 5.51 9.43 -9.18
C SER A 160 4.09 9.98 -9.01
N ILE A 161 3.04 9.18 -9.15
CA ILE A 161 1.65 9.58 -8.88
C ILE A 161 1.52 10.30 -7.53
N TRP A 162 2.24 9.83 -6.51
CA TRP A 162 2.19 10.39 -5.15
C TRP A 162 3.41 11.19 -4.76
N LEU A 163 4.60 10.86 -5.30
CA LEU A 163 5.87 11.36 -4.80
C LEU A 163 6.52 12.43 -5.69
N ASP A 164 6.08 12.59 -6.94
CA ASP A 164 6.60 13.63 -7.83
C ASP A 164 6.15 15.02 -7.35
N PRO A 165 7.03 16.04 -7.39
CA PRO A 165 6.65 17.43 -7.08
C PRO A 165 5.47 17.97 -7.90
N LYS A 166 5.24 17.41 -9.10
CA LYS A 166 4.14 17.81 -10.01
C LYS A 166 2.87 16.97 -9.83
N THR A 167 2.80 16.13 -8.79
CA THR A 167 1.59 15.32 -8.51
C THR A 167 0.34 16.17 -8.45
N THR A 168 -0.79 15.61 -8.87
CA THR A 168 -2.12 16.24 -8.74
C THR A 168 -2.63 16.27 -7.29
N ALA A 169 -1.93 15.63 -6.35
CA ALA A 169 -2.26 15.58 -4.93
C ALA A 169 -1.13 16.11 -4.03
N PRO A 170 -0.76 17.41 -4.14
CA PRO A 170 0.40 17.98 -3.42
C PRO A 170 0.26 17.94 -1.90
N GLU A 171 -0.96 18.07 -1.37
CA GLU A 171 -1.22 17.94 0.07
C GLU A 171 -0.91 16.53 0.58
N LEU A 172 -1.35 15.51 -0.17
CA LEU A 172 -1.06 14.12 0.16
C LEU A 172 0.45 13.85 0.09
N ARG A 173 1.13 14.38 -0.92
CA ARG A 173 2.58 14.27 -1.03
C ARG A 173 3.30 14.83 0.20
N ARG A 174 2.94 16.05 0.63
CA ARG A 174 3.53 16.65 1.85
C ARG A 174 3.28 15.77 3.08
N ALA A 175 2.06 15.29 3.25
CA ALA A 175 1.71 14.41 4.36
C ALA A 175 2.51 13.10 4.37
N LEU A 176 2.77 12.51 3.19
CA LEU A 176 3.56 11.29 3.05
C LEU A 176 5.04 11.52 3.42
N PHE A 177 5.63 12.64 3.02
CA PHE A 177 7.00 12.98 3.40
C PHE A 177 7.13 13.54 4.83
N GLY A 178 6.02 13.91 5.45
CA GLY A 178 6.00 14.51 6.80
C GLY A 178 6.49 15.97 6.82
N ILE A 179 6.21 16.72 5.76
CA ILE A 179 6.63 18.13 5.57
C ILE A 179 5.44 19.04 5.32
#